data_a2abfbb699c3f00d7172ced8c85a3101
#
_entry.id   a2abfbb699c3f00d7172ced8c85a3101
#
_cell.length_a   1.000
_cell.length_b   1.000
_cell.length_c   1.000
_cell.angle_alpha   90.00
_cell.angle_beta   90.00
_cell.angle_gamma   90.00
#
_symmetry.space_group_name_H-M   'P 1'
#
loop_
_entity.id
_entity.type
_entity.pdbx_description
1 polymer ?
#
loop_
_entity_poly.entity_id
_entity_poly.type
_entity_poly.pdbx_seq_one_letter_code
_entity_poly.pdbx_strand_id
1 'polypeptide(L)'
;MKLERLWGASPFRSSYDAVMIGGGIHGLATAYFLAKEHSMKNVAVLERRYVGFGGSGRNTAIVRANQRSQENVRLYEEGLKLWATLIRDLDFNMMFYNCGNLNTFHSEAAMGASRLAICTAQMSGVRSELLDRKQCKELIPVLNIEDNIKHPILGGMYHPPGGIVRHDAVAWGLAKGAARYGVHIHQNTEVTAIQIENVKIAGIRTDRHPYMDHR
;
A
#
# COMPACT_ATOMS: atom_id res chain seq x y z
N MET A 1 -23.13 9.66 21.39
CA MET A 1 -22.81 8.66 20.34
C MET A 1 -21.60 7.88 20.80
N LYS A 2 -21.72 6.56 21.06
CA LYS A 2 -20.61 5.71 21.46
C LYS A 2 -19.83 5.36 20.20
N LEU A 3 -18.57 5.78 20.10
CA LEU A 3 -17.73 5.43 18.95
C LEU A 3 -17.40 3.92 19.03
N GLU A 4 -17.80 3.19 18.00
CA GLU A 4 -17.41 1.78 17.87
C GLU A 4 -15.95 1.69 17.44
N ARG A 5 -15.22 0.74 18.01
CA ARG A 5 -13.85 0.44 17.59
C ARG A 5 -13.88 -0.25 16.24
N LEU A 6 -12.96 0.10 15.34
CA LEU A 6 -12.85 -0.52 14.01
C LEU A 6 -12.48 -2.01 14.10
N TRP A 7 -11.74 -2.39 15.13
CA TRP A 7 -11.46 -3.79 15.53
C TRP A 7 -11.41 -3.90 17.05
N GLY A 8 -11.76 -5.07 17.54
CA GLY A 8 -11.75 -5.38 18.98
C GLY A 8 -10.35 -5.74 19.48
N ALA A 9 -10.17 -5.66 20.78
CA ALA A 9 -9.03 -6.30 21.44
C ALA A 9 -9.27 -7.81 21.45
N SER A 10 -8.27 -8.58 21.00
CA SER A 10 -8.30 -10.04 21.04
C SER A 10 -7.32 -10.54 22.10
N PRO A 11 -7.62 -11.60 22.84
CA PRO A 11 -6.65 -12.22 23.72
C PRO A 11 -5.54 -12.87 22.90
N PHE A 12 -4.33 -12.90 23.43
CA PHE A 12 -3.26 -13.68 22.84
C PHE A 12 -3.58 -15.17 22.90
N ARG A 13 -3.26 -15.88 21.85
CA ARG A 13 -3.29 -17.35 21.82
C ARG A 13 -1.89 -17.89 22.03
N SER A 14 -1.81 -19.13 22.51
CA SER A 14 -0.53 -19.83 22.65
C SER A 14 0.13 -20.17 21.31
N SER A 15 -0.67 -20.30 20.24
CA SER A 15 -0.18 -20.60 18.91
C SER A 15 -1.03 -19.93 17.83
N TYR A 16 -0.42 -19.68 16.66
CA TYR A 16 -1.04 -19.16 15.46
C TYR A 16 -0.55 -19.95 14.24
N ASP A 17 -1.40 -20.08 13.22
CA ASP A 17 -1.03 -20.69 11.94
C ASP A 17 -0.17 -19.72 11.10
N ALA A 18 -0.40 -18.43 11.28
CA ALA A 18 0.42 -17.38 10.67
C ALA A 18 0.48 -16.14 11.55
N VAL A 19 1.67 -15.53 11.61
CA VAL A 19 1.89 -14.27 12.32
C VAL A 19 2.52 -13.24 11.36
N MET A 20 1.82 -12.12 11.18
CA MET A 20 2.34 -10.97 10.44
C MET A 20 3.09 -10.05 11.42
N ILE A 21 4.38 -9.86 11.19
CA ILE A 21 5.18 -8.92 11.97
C ILE A 21 5.12 -7.55 11.29
N GLY A 22 4.38 -6.64 11.90
CA GLY A 22 4.12 -5.29 11.42
C GLY A 22 2.69 -5.06 10.94
N GLY A 23 2.02 -4.08 11.55
CA GLY A 23 0.65 -3.65 11.24
C GLY A 23 0.60 -2.56 10.14
N GLY A 24 1.48 -2.62 9.15
CA GLY A 24 1.42 -1.80 7.95
C GLY A 24 0.47 -2.39 6.90
N ILE A 25 0.27 -1.68 5.77
CA ILE A 25 -0.61 -2.10 4.69
C ILE A 25 -0.29 -3.53 4.21
N HIS A 26 0.99 -3.87 4.01
CA HIS A 26 1.38 -5.20 3.55
C HIS A 26 1.00 -6.30 4.55
N GLY A 27 1.35 -6.16 5.83
CA GLY A 27 1.02 -7.15 6.84
C GLY A 27 -0.48 -7.32 7.03
N LEU A 28 -1.22 -6.21 7.06
CA LEU A 28 -2.68 -6.22 7.18
C LEU A 28 -3.37 -6.81 5.94
N ALA A 29 -2.90 -6.46 4.73
CA ALA A 29 -3.43 -7.02 3.49
C ALA A 29 -3.15 -8.52 3.41
N THR A 30 -1.93 -8.96 3.74
CA THR A 30 -1.59 -10.38 3.78
C THR A 30 -2.50 -11.13 4.75
N ALA A 31 -2.66 -10.64 5.98
CA ALA A 31 -3.55 -11.25 6.96
C ALA A 31 -5.02 -11.29 6.50
N TYR A 32 -5.49 -10.19 5.88
CA TYR A 32 -6.85 -10.11 5.33
C TYR A 32 -7.09 -11.16 4.25
N PHE A 33 -6.19 -11.26 3.26
CA PHE A 33 -6.35 -12.20 2.14
C PHE A 33 -6.14 -13.65 2.56
N LEU A 34 -5.21 -13.95 3.49
CA LEU A 34 -5.09 -15.29 4.06
C LEU A 34 -6.38 -15.74 4.74
N ALA A 35 -6.99 -14.86 5.50
CA ALA A 35 -8.24 -15.19 6.19
C ALA A 35 -9.43 -15.27 5.23
N LYS A 36 -9.53 -14.32 4.26
CA LYS A 36 -10.66 -14.23 3.32
C LYS A 36 -10.62 -15.31 2.25
N GLU A 37 -9.48 -15.44 1.54
CA GLU A 37 -9.38 -16.29 0.34
C GLU A 37 -8.91 -17.72 0.66
N HIS A 38 -8.11 -17.88 1.72
CA HIS A 38 -7.55 -19.18 2.11
C HIS A 38 -8.19 -19.77 3.38
N SER A 39 -9.23 -19.12 3.92
CA SER A 39 -9.95 -19.58 5.12
C SER A 39 -9.06 -19.83 6.34
N MET A 40 -7.90 -19.18 6.42
CA MET A 40 -6.98 -19.30 7.54
C MET A 40 -7.52 -18.52 8.73
N LYS A 41 -7.93 -19.22 9.80
CA LYS A 41 -8.68 -18.62 10.92
C LYS A 41 -7.82 -18.22 12.11
N ASN A 42 -6.62 -18.75 12.21
CA ASN A 42 -5.75 -18.53 13.36
C ASN A 42 -4.55 -17.65 12.97
N VAL A 43 -4.85 -16.41 12.59
CA VAL A 43 -3.87 -15.43 12.10
C VAL A 43 -3.75 -14.28 13.10
N ALA A 44 -2.52 -13.83 13.34
CA ALA A 44 -2.25 -12.63 14.13
C ALA A 44 -1.45 -11.60 13.33
N VAL A 45 -1.68 -10.33 13.64
CA VAL A 45 -0.85 -9.19 13.25
C VAL A 45 -0.30 -8.57 14.51
N LEU A 46 1.03 -8.49 14.63
CA LEU A 46 1.72 -7.87 15.76
C LEU A 46 2.36 -6.57 15.30
N GLU A 47 1.99 -5.47 15.90
CA GLU A 47 2.52 -4.14 15.59
C GLU A 47 3.11 -3.51 16.86
N ARG A 48 4.39 -3.13 16.80
CA ARG A 48 5.09 -2.56 17.95
C ARG A 48 4.51 -1.24 18.45
N ARG A 49 3.82 -0.50 17.59
CA ARG A 49 3.14 0.74 17.95
C ARG A 49 1.65 0.65 17.61
N TYR A 50 1.15 1.48 16.72
CA TYR A 50 -0.24 1.46 16.25
C TYR A 50 -0.29 1.13 14.75
N VAL A 51 -1.42 0.61 14.32
CA VAL A 51 -1.68 0.25 12.91
C VAL A 51 -1.34 1.40 11.99
N GLY A 52 -0.49 1.13 10.98
CA GLY A 52 -0.07 2.11 10.00
C GLY A 52 1.09 3.02 10.46
N PHE A 53 1.63 2.88 11.66
CA PHE A 53 2.69 3.76 12.18
C PHE A 53 3.93 3.84 11.29
N GLY A 54 4.30 2.76 10.62
CA GLY A 54 5.51 2.67 9.79
C GLY A 54 5.41 3.46 8.47
N GLY A 55 6.04 2.94 7.42
CA GLY A 55 6.04 3.53 6.08
C GLY A 55 4.64 3.71 5.50
N SER A 56 3.67 2.88 5.91
CA SER A 56 2.28 2.97 5.46
C SER A 56 1.59 4.27 5.84
N GLY A 57 1.90 4.87 7.00
CA GLY A 57 1.35 6.16 7.42
C GLY A 57 2.25 7.36 7.09
N ARG A 58 3.37 7.16 6.36
CA ARG A 58 4.39 8.18 6.11
C ARG A 58 4.87 8.17 4.65
N ASN A 59 3.93 8.06 3.71
CA ASN A 59 4.20 8.04 2.28
C ASN A 59 3.38 9.13 1.56
N THR A 60 3.56 9.25 0.26
CA THR A 60 2.88 10.25 -0.56
C THR A 60 1.44 9.89 -0.92
N ALA A 61 0.98 8.71 -0.53
CA ALA A 61 -0.37 8.18 -0.82
C ALA A 61 -0.75 8.12 -2.32
N ILE A 62 0.24 8.14 -3.20
CA ILE A 62 0.04 8.05 -4.65
C ILE A 62 -0.09 6.59 -5.05
N VAL A 63 -1.16 6.28 -5.77
CA VAL A 63 -1.44 4.97 -6.38
C VAL A 63 -1.20 5.06 -7.88
N ARG A 64 -0.29 4.24 -8.41
CA ARG A 64 0.06 4.26 -9.83
C ARG A 64 0.73 2.97 -10.28
N ALA A 65 0.64 2.63 -11.58
CA ALA A 65 1.28 1.46 -12.18
C ALA A 65 2.37 1.78 -13.20
N ASN A 66 2.58 3.04 -13.58
CA ASN A 66 3.58 3.46 -14.56
C ASN A 66 5.01 3.40 -13.99
N GLN A 67 5.47 2.22 -13.67
CA GLN A 67 6.79 1.93 -13.11
C GLN A 67 7.85 1.83 -14.22
N ARG A 68 9.13 1.79 -13.82
CA ARG A 68 10.27 1.74 -14.77
C ARG A 68 10.60 0.34 -15.26
N SER A 69 10.34 -0.70 -14.48
CA SER A 69 10.58 -2.09 -14.86
C SER A 69 9.27 -2.79 -15.21
N GLN A 70 9.34 -3.72 -16.16
CA GLN A 70 8.17 -4.45 -16.64
C GLN A 70 7.52 -5.32 -15.53
N GLU A 71 8.32 -5.91 -14.67
CA GLU A 71 7.86 -6.72 -13.55
C GLU A 71 7.05 -5.87 -12.56
N ASN A 72 7.58 -4.68 -12.26
CA ASN A 72 6.88 -3.74 -11.37
C ASN A 72 5.60 -3.21 -12.02
N VAL A 73 5.59 -2.92 -13.32
CA VAL A 73 4.38 -2.45 -14.03
C VAL A 73 3.26 -3.46 -13.85
N ARG A 74 3.51 -4.75 -14.09
CA ARG A 74 2.50 -5.81 -13.95
C ARG A 74 1.97 -5.94 -12.53
N LEU A 75 2.89 -5.95 -11.53
CA LEU A 75 2.51 -6.03 -10.13
C LEU A 75 1.62 -4.86 -9.70
N TYR A 76 2.00 -3.64 -10.08
CA TYR A 76 1.25 -2.45 -9.71
C TYR A 76 -0.06 -2.29 -10.49
N GLU A 77 -0.14 -2.83 -11.72
CA GLU A 77 -1.39 -2.90 -12.47
C GLU A 77 -2.43 -3.78 -11.77
N GLU A 78 -2.02 -4.97 -11.32
CA GLU A 78 -2.90 -5.82 -10.50
C GLU A 78 -3.32 -5.10 -9.22
N GLY A 79 -2.41 -4.35 -8.60
CA GLY A 79 -2.75 -3.49 -7.46
C GLY A 79 -3.83 -2.46 -7.80
N LEU A 80 -3.75 -1.79 -8.97
CA LEU A 80 -4.76 -0.82 -9.40
C LEU A 80 -6.14 -1.45 -9.56
N LYS A 81 -6.23 -2.67 -10.07
CA LYS A 81 -7.50 -3.41 -10.20
C LYS A 81 -8.12 -3.68 -8.81
N LEU A 82 -7.28 -4.00 -7.82
CA LEU A 82 -7.74 -4.20 -6.44
C LEU A 82 -8.29 -2.91 -5.83
N TRP A 83 -7.68 -1.76 -6.10
CA TRP A 83 -8.18 -0.48 -5.56
C TRP A 83 -9.62 -0.19 -5.96
N ALA A 84 -10.02 -0.55 -7.16
CA ALA A 84 -11.38 -0.33 -7.66
C ALA A 84 -12.46 -1.10 -6.86
N THR A 85 -12.11 -2.23 -6.26
CA THR A 85 -13.04 -3.11 -5.53
C THR A 85 -12.85 -3.05 -4.02
N LEU A 86 -11.66 -2.73 -3.56
CA LEU A 86 -11.26 -2.85 -2.15
C LEU A 86 -12.11 -2.00 -1.20
N ILE A 87 -12.57 -0.81 -1.62
CA ILE A 87 -13.48 0.04 -0.83
C ILE A 87 -14.77 -0.72 -0.50
N ARG A 88 -15.35 -1.40 -1.50
CA ARG A 88 -16.59 -2.17 -1.35
C ARG A 88 -16.33 -3.42 -0.51
N ASP A 89 -15.24 -4.15 -0.79
CA ASP A 89 -14.92 -5.41 -0.12
C ASP A 89 -14.64 -5.22 1.37
N LEU A 90 -14.00 -4.11 1.74
CA LEU A 90 -13.73 -3.74 3.12
C LEU A 90 -14.92 -3.05 3.80
N ASP A 91 -15.90 -2.57 3.03
CA ASP A 91 -16.95 -1.69 3.54
C ASP A 91 -16.34 -0.52 4.34
N PHE A 92 -15.38 0.17 3.70
CA PHE A 92 -14.62 1.24 4.33
C PHE A 92 -14.15 2.27 3.31
N ASN A 93 -14.48 3.54 3.54
CA ASN A 93 -14.06 4.62 2.65
C ASN A 93 -12.59 4.96 2.85
N MET A 94 -11.75 4.53 1.93
CA MET A 94 -10.30 4.81 1.90
C MET A 94 -9.97 6.14 1.20
N MET A 95 -10.98 6.90 0.81
CA MET A 95 -10.85 8.17 0.08
C MET A 95 -9.98 8.01 -1.19
N PHE A 96 -10.18 6.92 -1.93
CA PHE A 96 -9.53 6.74 -3.22
C PHE A 96 -10.13 7.70 -4.23
N TYR A 97 -9.29 8.54 -4.81
CA TYR A 97 -9.66 9.48 -5.85
C TYR A 97 -8.79 9.25 -7.09
N ASN A 98 -9.41 8.77 -8.15
CA ASN A 98 -8.74 8.54 -9.42
C ASN A 98 -8.63 9.85 -10.21
N CYS A 99 -7.64 10.65 -9.88
CA CYS A 99 -7.34 11.94 -10.52
C CYS A 99 -6.23 11.85 -11.57
N GLY A 100 -5.72 10.65 -11.84
CA GLY A 100 -4.50 10.48 -12.61
C GLY A 100 -3.24 10.76 -11.79
N ASN A 101 -2.10 10.52 -12.41
CA ASN A 101 -0.78 10.87 -11.86
C ASN A 101 0.05 11.54 -12.93
N LEU A 102 0.46 12.78 -12.71
CA LEU A 102 1.37 13.52 -13.58
C LEU A 102 2.74 13.64 -12.92
N ASN A 103 3.77 13.14 -13.61
CA ASN A 103 5.17 13.35 -13.26
C ASN A 103 5.79 14.35 -14.25
N THR A 104 6.06 15.57 -13.82
CA THR A 104 6.72 16.59 -14.64
C THR A 104 8.21 16.31 -14.76
N PHE A 105 8.82 16.67 -15.88
CA PHE A 105 10.26 16.63 -16.06
C PHE A 105 10.81 18.01 -16.42
N HIS A 106 12.04 18.24 -15.95
CA HIS A 106 12.72 19.52 -15.96
C HIS A 106 14.08 19.46 -16.68
N SER A 107 14.37 18.34 -17.36
CA SER A 107 15.58 18.14 -18.15
C SER A 107 15.34 17.16 -19.29
N GLU A 108 16.12 17.25 -20.36
CA GLU A 108 16.08 16.32 -21.50
C GLU A 108 16.39 14.88 -21.06
N ALA A 109 17.31 14.69 -20.12
CA ALA A 109 17.62 13.36 -19.57
C ALA A 109 16.41 12.74 -18.87
N ALA A 110 15.68 13.53 -18.05
CA ALA A 110 14.47 13.07 -17.39
C ALA A 110 13.35 12.78 -18.41
N MET A 111 13.23 13.58 -19.46
CA MET A 111 12.28 13.34 -20.56
C MET A 111 12.61 12.03 -21.29
N GLY A 112 13.88 11.78 -21.62
CA GLY A 112 14.33 10.53 -22.26
C GLY A 112 14.02 9.30 -21.40
N ALA A 113 14.31 9.35 -20.12
CA ALA A 113 13.99 8.28 -19.15
C ALA A 113 12.47 8.06 -19.05
N SER A 114 11.67 9.13 -19.09
CA SER A 114 10.21 9.04 -19.03
C SER A 114 9.62 8.42 -20.30
N ARG A 115 10.16 8.73 -21.49
CA ARG A 115 9.77 8.07 -22.75
C ARG A 115 9.95 6.55 -22.66
N LEU A 116 11.11 6.10 -22.16
CA LEU A 116 11.35 4.68 -21.96
C LEU A 116 10.35 4.05 -20.98
N ALA A 117 10.07 4.72 -19.86
CA ALA A 117 9.09 4.25 -18.89
C ALA A 117 7.67 4.18 -19.48
N ILE A 118 7.28 5.15 -20.32
CA ILE A 118 6.00 5.13 -21.04
C ILE A 118 5.93 3.92 -21.98
N CYS A 119 6.97 3.68 -22.78
CA CYS A 119 7.02 2.51 -23.68
C CYS A 119 6.91 1.21 -22.87
N THR A 120 7.64 1.08 -21.77
CA THR A 120 7.58 -0.11 -20.89
C THR A 120 6.15 -0.32 -20.33
N ALA A 121 5.51 0.74 -19.88
CA ALA A 121 4.13 0.68 -19.37
C ALA A 121 3.16 0.26 -20.49
N GLN A 122 3.22 0.89 -21.67
CA GLN A 122 2.35 0.59 -22.80
C GLN A 122 2.53 -0.84 -23.31
N MET A 123 3.77 -1.34 -23.41
CA MET A 123 4.06 -2.74 -23.76
C MET A 123 3.47 -3.74 -22.75
N SER A 124 3.23 -3.31 -21.53
CA SER A 124 2.59 -4.11 -20.47
C SER A 124 1.09 -3.87 -20.36
N GLY A 125 0.47 -3.13 -21.31
CA GLY A 125 -0.96 -2.83 -21.31
C GLY A 125 -1.37 -1.67 -20.39
N VAL A 126 -0.42 -1.01 -19.74
CA VAL A 126 -0.70 0.09 -18.81
C VAL A 126 -0.72 1.42 -19.53
N ARG A 127 -1.83 2.13 -19.43
CA ARG A 127 -2.00 3.44 -20.05
C ARG A 127 -1.06 4.47 -19.42
N SER A 128 -0.17 5.02 -20.23
CA SER A 128 0.74 6.11 -19.87
C SER A 128 0.99 6.99 -21.09
N GLU A 129 1.03 8.30 -20.93
CA GLU A 129 1.02 9.29 -21.98
C GLU A 129 2.15 10.30 -21.76
N LEU A 130 2.78 10.72 -22.88
CA LEU A 130 3.71 11.84 -22.88
C LEU A 130 2.93 13.12 -23.16
N LEU A 131 3.01 14.08 -22.26
CA LEU A 131 2.39 15.39 -22.43
C LEU A 131 3.45 16.46 -22.64
N ASP A 132 3.19 17.42 -23.53
CA ASP A 132 3.95 18.66 -23.60
C ASP A 132 3.58 19.61 -22.44
N ARG A 133 4.31 20.72 -22.29
CA ARG A 133 4.09 21.65 -21.20
C ARG A 133 2.72 22.33 -21.22
N LYS A 134 2.14 22.57 -22.42
CA LYS A 134 0.80 23.18 -22.53
C LYS A 134 -0.27 22.20 -22.08
N GLN A 135 -0.19 20.96 -22.53
CA GLN A 135 -1.06 19.87 -22.09
C GLN A 135 -0.96 19.64 -20.56
N CYS A 136 0.25 19.73 -19.98
CA CYS A 136 0.40 19.68 -18.52
C CYS A 136 -0.34 20.84 -17.83
N LYS A 137 -0.29 22.06 -18.40
CA LYS A 137 -0.99 23.24 -17.90
C LYS A 137 -2.51 23.11 -18.02
N GLU A 138 -3.00 22.54 -19.11
CA GLU A 138 -4.42 22.25 -19.31
C GLU A 138 -4.94 21.26 -18.27
N LEU A 139 -4.15 20.20 -17.99
CA LEU A 139 -4.48 19.20 -16.99
C LEU A 139 -4.43 19.76 -15.56
N ILE A 140 -3.44 20.60 -15.26
CA ILE A 140 -3.24 21.21 -13.94
C ILE A 140 -3.06 22.73 -14.09
N PRO A 141 -4.14 23.50 -14.08
CA PRO A 141 -4.12 24.95 -14.37
C PRO A 141 -3.24 25.82 -13.47
N VAL A 142 -2.88 25.33 -12.28
CA VAL A 142 -2.01 26.05 -11.33
C VAL A 142 -0.52 25.92 -11.63
N LEU A 143 -0.12 25.02 -12.56
CA LEU A 143 1.30 24.87 -12.92
C LEU A 143 1.86 26.16 -13.54
N ASN A 144 3.04 26.57 -13.08
CA ASN A 144 3.83 27.60 -13.78
C ASN A 144 4.67 26.92 -14.87
N ILE A 145 4.42 27.26 -16.12
CA ILE A 145 5.11 26.72 -17.30
C ILE A 145 6.06 27.73 -17.99
N GLU A 146 6.33 28.86 -17.33
CA GLU A 146 7.22 29.89 -17.86
C GLU A 146 8.67 29.43 -17.91
N ASP A 147 9.45 29.97 -18.85
CA ASP A 147 10.87 29.63 -19.01
C ASP A 147 11.77 30.35 -18.01
N ASN A 148 11.28 31.43 -17.37
CA ASN A 148 12.04 32.28 -16.45
C ASN A 148 12.11 31.75 -15.02
N ILE A 149 11.65 30.52 -14.77
CA ILE A 149 11.73 29.86 -13.45
C ILE A 149 12.97 28.98 -13.35
N LYS A 150 13.43 28.73 -12.13
CA LYS A 150 14.68 27.98 -11.86
C LYS A 150 14.69 26.57 -12.50
N HIS A 151 13.55 25.92 -12.57
CA HIS A 151 13.38 24.57 -13.12
C HIS A 151 12.17 24.54 -14.04
N PRO A 152 12.31 25.00 -15.32
CA PRO A 152 11.21 25.01 -16.27
C PRO A 152 10.65 23.60 -16.53
N ILE A 153 9.35 23.51 -16.68
CA ILE A 153 8.69 22.25 -17.05
C ILE A 153 8.82 22.05 -18.55
N LEU A 154 9.46 20.97 -18.98
CA LEU A 154 9.59 20.61 -20.39
C LEU A 154 8.39 19.75 -20.86
N GLY A 155 7.71 19.10 -19.96
CA GLY A 155 6.56 18.24 -20.21
C GLY A 155 6.28 17.32 -19.04
N GLY A 156 5.49 16.27 -19.24
CA GLY A 156 5.10 15.34 -18.20
C GLY A 156 4.78 13.94 -18.72
N MET A 157 4.95 12.96 -17.85
CA MET A 157 4.43 11.62 -18.02
C MET A 157 3.11 11.52 -17.23
N TYR A 158 2.02 11.33 -17.94
CA TYR A 158 0.69 11.21 -17.36
C TYR A 158 0.20 9.76 -17.35
N HIS A 159 -0.33 9.35 -16.22
CA HIS A 159 -0.92 8.03 -16.02
C HIS A 159 -2.37 8.18 -15.55
N PRO A 160 -3.35 8.14 -16.50
CA PRO A 160 -4.76 8.36 -16.19
C PRO A 160 -5.36 7.43 -15.13
N PRO A 161 -4.99 6.11 -15.07
CA PRO A 161 -5.51 5.21 -14.06
C PRO A 161 -4.99 5.47 -12.64
N GLY A 162 -3.95 6.31 -12.50
CA GLY A 162 -3.39 6.67 -11.20
C GLY A 162 -4.32 7.51 -10.35
N GLY A 163 -3.96 7.70 -9.09
CA GLY A 163 -4.75 8.50 -8.16
C GLY A 163 -4.10 8.62 -6.80
N ILE A 164 -4.88 9.06 -5.84
CA ILE A 164 -4.48 9.18 -4.44
C ILE A 164 -5.44 8.41 -3.54
N VAL A 165 -4.93 7.98 -2.38
CA VAL A 165 -5.72 7.38 -1.30
C VAL A 165 -5.40 8.09 0.01
N ARG A 166 -6.21 7.88 1.02
CA ARG A 166 -5.83 8.20 2.38
C ARG A 166 -5.14 6.99 3.00
N HIS A 167 -3.82 7.05 3.11
CA HIS A 167 -2.98 5.89 3.49
C HIS A 167 -3.30 5.30 4.88
N ASP A 168 -3.64 6.14 5.87
CA ASP A 168 -4.12 5.71 7.19
C ASP A 168 -5.49 5.02 7.09
N ALA A 169 -6.41 5.57 6.30
CA ALA A 169 -7.71 4.95 6.05
C ALA A 169 -7.59 3.58 5.37
N VAL A 170 -6.60 3.40 4.47
CA VAL A 170 -6.29 2.09 3.87
C VAL A 170 -5.87 1.09 4.94
N ALA A 171 -4.93 1.47 5.82
CA ALA A 171 -4.48 0.60 6.91
C ALA A 171 -5.64 0.25 7.86
N TRP A 172 -6.48 1.22 8.22
CA TRP A 172 -7.64 0.99 9.08
C TRP A 172 -8.72 0.13 8.42
N GLY A 173 -9.01 0.35 7.15
CA GLY A 173 -9.93 -0.48 6.38
C GLY A 173 -9.48 -1.92 6.30
N LEU A 174 -8.21 -2.17 6.00
CA LEU A 174 -7.63 -3.52 5.99
C LEU A 174 -7.64 -4.17 7.38
N ALA A 175 -7.33 -3.42 8.45
CA ALA A 175 -7.41 -3.92 9.81
C ALA A 175 -8.85 -4.30 10.19
N LYS A 176 -9.83 -3.43 9.88
CA LYS A 176 -11.27 -3.72 10.07
C LYS A 176 -11.67 -4.99 9.30
N GLY A 177 -11.28 -5.06 8.01
CA GLY A 177 -11.57 -6.21 7.16
C GLY A 177 -10.95 -7.50 7.69
N ALA A 178 -9.68 -7.49 8.05
CA ALA A 178 -8.99 -8.64 8.62
C ALA A 178 -9.65 -9.11 9.93
N ALA A 179 -9.99 -8.19 10.84
CA ALA A 179 -10.66 -8.52 12.10
C ALA A 179 -12.05 -9.14 11.88
N ARG A 180 -12.80 -8.74 10.85
CA ARG A 180 -14.09 -9.36 10.47
C ARG A 180 -13.95 -10.84 10.08
N TYR A 181 -12.78 -11.25 9.60
CA TYR A 181 -12.45 -12.66 9.30
C TYR A 181 -11.74 -13.37 10.46
N GLY A 182 -11.71 -12.76 11.65
CA GLY A 182 -11.18 -13.38 12.87
C GLY A 182 -9.67 -13.22 13.07
N VAL A 183 -9.00 -12.36 12.29
CA VAL A 183 -7.59 -12.03 12.50
C VAL A 183 -7.42 -11.25 13.81
N HIS A 184 -6.49 -11.66 14.66
CA HIS A 184 -6.14 -10.97 15.89
C HIS A 184 -5.14 -9.85 15.59
N ILE A 185 -5.46 -8.62 15.98
CA ILE A 185 -4.58 -7.46 15.78
C ILE A 185 -4.12 -6.94 17.14
N HIS A 186 -2.81 -7.09 17.39
CA HIS A 186 -2.17 -6.67 18.63
C HIS A 186 -1.27 -5.46 18.36
N GLN A 187 -1.72 -4.30 18.80
CA GLN A 187 -0.92 -3.06 18.79
C GLN A 187 -0.07 -2.96 20.05
N ASN A 188 0.97 -2.11 20.00
CA ASN A 188 1.93 -1.92 21.09
C ASN A 188 2.55 -3.26 21.55
N THR A 189 2.88 -4.12 20.59
CA THR A 189 3.45 -5.44 20.80
C THR A 189 4.63 -5.61 19.86
N GLU A 190 5.83 -5.52 20.41
CA GLU A 190 7.08 -5.64 19.66
C GLU A 190 7.53 -7.10 19.60
N VAL A 191 7.77 -7.60 18.38
CA VAL A 191 8.44 -8.89 18.20
C VAL A 191 9.95 -8.66 18.37
N THR A 192 10.51 -9.27 19.42
CA THR A 192 11.91 -9.10 19.79
C THR A 192 12.82 -10.19 19.21
N ALA A 193 12.27 -11.37 18.88
CA ALA A 193 13.01 -12.46 18.25
C ALA A 193 12.09 -13.42 17.50
N ILE A 194 12.64 -14.05 16.46
CA ILE A 194 12.07 -15.22 15.81
C ILE A 194 12.88 -16.45 16.27
N GLN A 195 12.19 -17.46 16.81
CA GLN A 195 12.81 -18.69 17.27
C GLN A 195 12.86 -19.68 16.12
N ILE A 196 14.05 -20.23 15.88
CA ILE A 196 14.29 -21.21 14.83
C ILE A 196 14.85 -22.47 15.47
N GLU A 197 14.19 -23.60 15.23
CA GLU A 197 14.61 -24.93 15.66
C GLU A 197 14.61 -25.85 14.44
N ASN A 198 15.70 -26.60 14.25
CA ASN A 198 15.85 -27.51 13.11
C ASN A 198 15.50 -26.88 11.75
N VAL A 199 15.97 -25.62 11.52
CA VAL A 199 15.74 -24.83 10.29
C VAL A 199 14.24 -24.48 10.06
N LYS A 200 13.41 -24.62 11.06
CA LYS A 200 11.98 -24.25 11.02
C LYS A 200 11.68 -23.16 12.05
N ILE A 201 10.70 -22.33 11.73
CA ILE A 201 10.17 -21.37 12.73
C ILE A 201 9.45 -22.16 13.79
N ALA A 202 9.94 -22.10 15.04
CA ALA A 202 9.34 -22.71 16.20
C ALA A 202 8.43 -21.74 16.96
N GLY A 203 8.71 -20.42 16.86
CA GLY A 203 7.89 -19.42 17.53
C GLY A 203 8.45 -18.02 17.38
N ILE A 204 7.84 -17.10 18.10
CA ILE A 204 8.27 -15.71 18.22
C ILE A 204 8.31 -15.29 19.70
N ARG A 205 9.18 -14.34 20.00
CA ARG A 205 9.21 -13.68 21.30
C ARG A 205 8.72 -12.24 21.16
N THR A 206 7.92 -11.78 22.12
CA THR A 206 7.46 -10.38 22.16
C THR A 206 7.84 -9.74 23.50
N ASP A 207 7.77 -8.41 23.55
CA ASP A 207 7.98 -7.62 24.78
C ASP A 207 6.87 -7.82 25.82
N ARG A 208 5.69 -8.31 25.41
CA ARG A 208 4.54 -8.53 26.30
C ARG A 208 4.32 -9.99 26.69
N HIS A 209 4.69 -10.94 25.78
CA HIS A 209 4.51 -12.37 26.00
C HIS A 209 5.78 -13.09 25.54
N PRO A 210 6.48 -13.77 26.47
CA PRO A 210 7.80 -14.36 26.18
C PRO A 210 7.76 -15.55 25.20
N TYR A 211 6.59 -16.18 25.00
CA TYR A 211 6.47 -17.35 24.12
C TYR A 211 5.15 -17.37 23.37
N MET A 212 5.22 -17.51 22.04
CA MET A 212 4.14 -17.95 21.18
C MET A 212 4.67 -19.04 20.27
N ASP A 213 4.13 -20.25 20.40
CA ASP A 213 4.50 -21.39 19.57
C ASP A 213 3.82 -21.33 18.20
N HIS A 214 4.54 -21.76 17.16
CA HIS A 214 3.97 -22.09 15.87
C HIS A 214 3.58 -23.56 15.87
N ARG A 215 2.35 -23.88 15.54
CA ARG A 215 1.91 -25.25 15.23
C ARG A 215 1.73 -25.43 13.74
#